data_b75004c9a845ea2f53f5429ec218a7ab
#
_entry.id   b75004c9a845ea2f53f5429ec218a7ab
#
_cell.length_a   1.000
_cell.length_b   1.000
_cell.length_c   1.000
_cell.angle_alpha   90.00
_cell.angle_beta   90.00
_cell.angle_gamma   90.00
#
_symmetry.space_group_name_H-M   'P 1'
#
loop_
_entity.id
_entity.type
_entity.pdbx_description
1 polymer ?
#
loop_
_entity_poly.entity_id
_entity_poly.type
_entity_poly.pdbx_seq_one_letter_code
_entity_poly.pdbx_strand_id
1 'polypeptide(L)'
;MSFKIGYLPLSKVNWTNDTLEAARANAIQFLQTLPDVEVIAPDHMLALEGEALDVLDQWEKDRPDLIVAHFLTFSLGVVPPLFAQRLKVPVLLWSQPEPDPAGGRLQNNSFCAANMNAHHMWRLGIPYFYVHAQAGTPEAEEKLMKQIRVAQAMKALGRMRIGLIGGRVPGFFTSCVDEMMLRRTLGPEVKIITEHELFTVAQNLTADEVAKGLALIDGDLKTHPTDGPRGDQKEKSARLIAAVMKLKEKFFVDTFAMRCWPEVILNEFYGIAVCSTLGHLTNHGYLTACEGDVYGAVMMRIGQILSGDLPFFCDLIICEGDHGTVWHCGAAPCALCKPGYQPELHCSATVEGGGVKGCTGEFPLKPGRVPLARLGETRDGTGFRMLVCTGTGLDTDLFVRGTPLDIRFDAGCEAVRREVMENGWEHHYALMYGDRTEELTALCRNLNIEMHLVR
;
A
#
# COMPACT_ATOMS: atom_id res chain seq x y z
N MET A 1 -14.63 -2.82 7.31
CA MET A 1 -15.12 -4.19 6.99
C MET A 1 -13.97 -5.14 7.16
N SER A 2 -14.15 -6.24 7.90
CA SER A 2 -13.15 -7.28 8.08
C SER A 2 -12.73 -7.92 6.75
N PHE A 3 -11.53 -8.44 6.69
CA PHE A 3 -11.05 -9.23 5.56
C PHE A 3 -11.42 -10.70 5.80
N LYS A 4 -12.27 -11.28 4.93
CA LYS A 4 -12.79 -12.63 5.12
C LYS A 4 -11.95 -13.66 4.38
N ILE A 5 -11.45 -14.64 5.11
CA ILE A 5 -10.68 -15.77 4.58
C ILE A 5 -11.55 -17.02 4.58
N GLY A 6 -11.70 -17.66 3.42
CA GLY A 6 -12.24 -19.00 3.29
C GLY A 6 -11.11 -20.04 3.35
N TYR A 7 -11.04 -20.79 4.43
CA TYR A 7 -10.03 -21.83 4.60
C TYR A 7 -10.54 -23.18 4.12
N LEU A 8 -9.87 -23.76 3.10
CA LEU A 8 -10.17 -25.05 2.52
C LEU A 8 -9.13 -26.09 2.94
N PRO A 9 -9.40 -26.95 3.92
CA PRO A 9 -8.55 -28.08 4.29
C PRO A 9 -8.72 -29.24 3.32
N LEU A 10 -7.78 -29.44 2.40
CA LEU A 10 -7.87 -30.42 1.33
C LEU A 10 -7.07 -31.68 1.66
N SER A 11 -7.69 -32.83 1.53
CA SER A 11 -7.06 -34.14 1.75
C SER A 11 -7.47 -35.16 0.69
N LYS A 12 -6.83 -36.31 0.70
CA LYS A 12 -7.23 -37.48 -0.08
C LYS A 12 -8.05 -38.41 0.81
N VAL A 13 -9.05 -39.06 0.22
CA VAL A 13 -9.84 -40.10 0.89
C VAL A 13 -8.92 -41.15 1.51
N ASN A 14 -9.18 -41.49 2.77
CA ASN A 14 -8.43 -42.48 3.57
C ASN A 14 -6.99 -42.12 3.91
N TRP A 15 -6.59 -40.82 3.77
CA TRP A 15 -5.27 -40.33 4.18
C TRP A 15 -5.34 -39.43 5.44
N THR A 16 -6.50 -39.33 6.05
CA THR A 16 -6.70 -38.53 7.27
C THR A 16 -6.09 -39.21 8.50
N ASN A 17 -5.47 -38.44 9.36
CA ASN A 17 -4.92 -38.88 10.65
C ASN A 17 -4.85 -37.71 11.65
N ASP A 18 -4.56 -38.02 12.93
CA ASP A 18 -4.54 -37.03 14.00
C ASP A 18 -3.52 -35.89 13.76
N THR A 19 -2.40 -36.19 13.09
CA THR A 19 -1.39 -35.18 12.78
C THR A 19 -1.92 -34.15 11.77
N LEU A 20 -2.68 -34.59 10.78
CA LEU A 20 -3.30 -33.72 9.78
C LEU A 20 -4.46 -32.90 10.37
N GLU A 21 -5.26 -33.51 11.27
CA GLU A 21 -6.28 -32.76 12.02
C GLU A 21 -5.64 -31.70 12.94
N ALA A 22 -4.52 -32.00 13.58
CA ALA A 22 -3.76 -31.01 14.34
C ALA A 22 -3.24 -29.89 13.45
N ALA A 23 -2.71 -30.20 12.26
CA ALA A 23 -2.26 -29.21 11.28
C ALA A 23 -3.41 -28.31 10.79
N ARG A 24 -4.59 -28.89 10.54
CA ARG A 24 -5.82 -28.13 10.21
C ARG A 24 -6.20 -27.18 11.34
N ALA A 25 -6.27 -27.70 12.57
CA ALA A 25 -6.64 -26.91 13.75
C ALA A 25 -5.65 -25.76 13.99
N ASN A 26 -4.35 -26.02 13.91
CA ASN A 26 -3.31 -25.00 14.05
C ASN A 26 -3.43 -23.91 12.97
N ALA A 27 -3.73 -24.30 11.72
CA ALA A 27 -3.92 -23.34 10.65
C ALA A 27 -5.13 -22.42 10.91
N ILE A 28 -6.26 -22.97 11.33
CA ILE A 28 -7.47 -22.19 11.67
C ILE A 28 -7.17 -21.26 12.84
N GLN A 29 -6.54 -21.77 13.90
CA GLN A 29 -6.19 -20.99 15.08
C GLN A 29 -5.30 -19.80 14.70
N PHE A 30 -4.25 -20.02 13.91
CA PHE A 30 -3.39 -18.93 13.43
C PHE A 30 -4.18 -17.89 12.63
N LEU A 31 -4.94 -18.32 11.61
CA LEU A 31 -5.72 -17.39 10.79
C LEU A 31 -6.69 -16.55 11.60
N GLN A 32 -7.27 -17.09 12.68
CA GLN A 32 -8.15 -16.38 13.60
C GLN A 32 -7.44 -15.36 14.50
N THR A 33 -6.10 -15.45 14.66
CA THR A 33 -5.33 -14.46 15.41
C THR A 33 -5.01 -13.20 14.61
N LEU A 34 -5.23 -13.22 13.30
CA LEU A 34 -4.91 -12.10 12.43
C LEU A 34 -5.84 -10.91 12.69
N PRO A 35 -5.30 -9.67 12.79
CA PRO A 35 -6.12 -8.49 13.04
C PRO A 35 -7.05 -8.22 11.86
N ASP A 36 -8.29 -7.84 12.17
CA ASP A 36 -9.33 -7.49 11.19
C ASP A 36 -9.68 -8.59 10.17
N VAL A 37 -9.38 -9.86 10.51
CA VAL A 37 -9.67 -11.04 9.68
C VAL A 37 -10.83 -11.82 10.28
N GLU A 38 -11.76 -12.24 9.43
CA GLU A 38 -12.81 -13.22 9.71
C GLU A 38 -12.49 -14.51 8.96
N VAL A 39 -12.57 -15.66 9.61
CA VAL A 39 -12.27 -16.97 9.01
C VAL A 39 -13.51 -17.81 8.95
N ILE A 40 -13.86 -18.27 7.74
CA ILE A 40 -14.88 -19.30 7.52
C ILE A 40 -14.20 -20.58 7.05
N ALA A 41 -14.61 -21.72 7.59
CA ALA A 41 -14.00 -23.01 7.30
C ALA A 41 -15.05 -24.14 7.47
N PRO A 42 -14.94 -25.23 6.71
CA PRO A 42 -15.69 -26.46 7.02
C PRO A 42 -15.17 -27.09 8.32
N ASP A 43 -16.02 -27.85 8.97
CA ASP A 43 -15.72 -28.52 10.23
C ASP A 43 -14.84 -29.78 10.09
N HIS A 44 -14.62 -30.23 8.85
CA HIS A 44 -13.85 -31.40 8.50
C HIS A 44 -12.91 -31.15 7.31
N MET A 45 -11.99 -32.09 7.03
CA MET A 45 -11.15 -32.07 5.84
C MET A 45 -11.98 -32.49 4.61
N LEU A 46 -11.81 -31.76 3.51
CA LEU A 46 -12.50 -32.00 2.25
C LEU A 46 -11.71 -33.03 1.42
N ALA A 47 -12.29 -34.19 1.20
CA ALA A 47 -11.69 -35.28 0.42
C ALA A 47 -12.47 -35.62 -0.86
N LEU A 48 -13.76 -35.28 -0.90
CA LEU A 48 -14.65 -35.55 -2.02
C LEU A 48 -15.12 -34.25 -2.69
N GLU A 49 -15.33 -34.29 -3.99
CA GLU A 49 -15.83 -33.12 -4.74
C GLU A 49 -17.23 -32.70 -4.27
N GLY A 50 -18.12 -33.63 -3.93
CA GLY A 50 -19.46 -33.33 -3.41
C GLY A 50 -19.44 -32.52 -2.12
N GLU A 51 -18.56 -32.86 -1.17
CA GLU A 51 -18.38 -32.11 0.08
C GLU A 51 -17.93 -30.68 -0.21
N ALA A 52 -17.02 -30.52 -1.18
CA ALA A 52 -16.55 -29.21 -1.58
C ALA A 52 -17.64 -28.36 -2.27
N LEU A 53 -18.53 -28.96 -3.03
CA LEU A 53 -19.65 -28.25 -3.65
C LEU A 53 -20.65 -27.73 -2.61
N ASP A 54 -20.93 -28.50 -1.55
CA ASP A 54 -21.78 -28.03 -0.45
C ASP A 54 -21.18 -26.80 0.26
N VAL A 55 -19.86 -26.78 0.47
CA VAL A 55 -19.15 -25.63 1.03
C VAL A 55 -19.20 -24.43 0.06
N LEU A 56 -19.02 -24.68 -1.23
CA LEU A 56 -19.05 -23.62 -2.25
C LEU A 56 -20.43 -22.95 -2.30
N ASP A 57 -21.52 -23.71 -2.26
CA ASP A 57 -22.89 -23.16 -2.24
C ASP A 57 -23.18 -22.32 -0.99
N GLN A 58 -22.56 -22.65 0.15
CA GLN A 58 -22.59 -21.81 1.34
C GLN A 58 -21.79 -20.52 1.16
N TRP A 59 -20.57 -20.61 0.60
CA TRP A 59 -19.69 -19.45 0.42
C TRP A 59 -20.15 -18.51 -0.70
N GLU A 60 -20.99 -18.94 -1.61
CA GLU A 60 -21.65 -18.02 -2.54
C GLU A 60 -22.59 -17.02 -1.84
N LYS A 61 -23.17 -17.42 -0.71
CA LYS A 61 -24.04 -16.58 0.13
C LYS A 61 -23.22 -15.72 1.11
N ASP A 62 -22.09 -16.24 1.58
CA ASP A 62 -21.20 -15.59 2.53
C ASP A 62 -19.76 -15.59 1.99
N ARG A 63 -19.53 -14.77 0.96
CA ARG A 63 -18.37 -14.80 0.11
C ARG A 63 -17.09 -14.36 0.84
N PRO A 64 -16.00 -15.18 0.82
CA PRO A 64 -14.69 -14.77 1.29
C PRO A 64 -14.03 -13.77 0.32
N ASP A 65 -12.98 -13.09 0.79
CA ASP A 65 -12.11 -12.21 0.01
C ASP A 65 -10.87 -12.92 -0.52
N LEU A 66 -10.47 -13.99 0.15
CA LEU A 66 -9.34 -14.86 -0.19
C LEU A 66 -9.68 -16.30 0.16
N ILE A 67 -9.34 -17.24 -0.71
CA ILE A 67 -9.38 -18.66 -0.41
C ILE A 67 -7.98 -19.12 0.00
N VAL A 68 -7.85 -19.76 1.14
CA VAL A 68 -6.62 -20.45 1.56
C VAL A 68 -6.82 -21.95 1.35
N ALA A 69 -6.32 -22.47 0.24
CA ALA A 69 -6.38 -23.89 -0.09
C ALA A 69 -5.17 -24.61 0.52
N HIS A 70 -5.37 -25.25 1.66
CA HIS A 70 -4.33 -25.97 2.39
C HIS A 70 -4.32 -27.44 1.99
N PHE A 71 -3.29 -27.83 1.28
CA PHE A 71 -3.09 -29.21 0.84
C PHE A 71 -2.49 -30.03 1.98
N LEU A 72 -3.35 -30.56 2.84
CA LEU A 72 -2.92 -31.43 3.93
C LEU A 72 -2.35 -32.74 3.39
N THR A 73 -2.93 -33.26 2.31
CA THR A 73 -2.38 -34.35 1.52
C THR A 73 -2.56 -34.10 0.03
N PHE A 74 -2.14 -35.05 -0.82
CA PHE A 74 -2.48 -35.03 -2.25
C PHE A 74 -4.01 -35.00 -2.42
N SER A 75 -4.53 -34.01 -3.09
CA SER A 75 -5.96 -33.83 -3.34
C SER A 75 -6.23 -33.53 -4.81
N LEU A 76 -7.51 -33.69 -5.21
CA LEU A 76 -7.93 -33.45 -6.59
C LEU A 76 -7.78 -31.97 -6.97
N GLY A 77 -7.33 -31.72 -8.19
CA GLY A 77 -7.08 -30.37 -8.70
C GLY A 77 -8.32 -29.61 -9.19
N VAL A 78 -9.51 -30.11 -8.92
CA VAL A 78 -10.75 -29.49 -9.38
C VAL A 78 -11.29 -28.43 -8.41
N VAL A 79 -11.08 -28.64 -7.10
CA VAL A 79 -11.72 -27.83 -6.05
C VAL A 79 -11.25 -26.37 -6.03
N PRO A 80 -9.95 -26.04 -5.86
CA PRO A 80 -9.51 -24.64 -5.78
C PRO A 80 -9.85 -23.81 -7.04
N PRO A 81 -9.65 -24.30 -8.29
CA PRO A 81 -10.05 -23.54 -9.48
C PRO A 81 -11.55 -23.27 -9.55
N LEU A 82 -12.38 -24.26 -9.19
CA LEU A 82 -13.82 -24.11 -9.20
C LEU A 82 -14.29 -23.01 -8.23
N PHE A 83 -13.77 -23.01 -7.01
CA PHE A 83 -14.05 -21.98 -6.02
C PHE A 83 -13.63 -20.60 -6.51
N ALA A 84 -12.40 -20.48 -7.06
CA ALA A 84 -11.89 -19.22 -7.58
C ALA A 84 -12.75 -18.67 -8.72
N GLN A 85 -13.18 -19.51 -9.65
CA GLN A 85 -14.01 -19.11 -10.79
C GLN A 85 -15.42 -18.67 -10.38
N ARG A 86 -16.07 -19.40 -9.47
CA ARG A 86 -17.43 -19.07 -9.00
C ARG A 86 -17.43 -17.88 -8.05
N LEU A 87 -16.48 -17.82 -7.12
CA LEU A 87 -16.38 -16.74 -6.14
C LEU A 87 -15.62 -15.52 -6.67
N LYS A 88 -14.84 -15.65 -7.77
CA LYS A 88 -14.01 -14.57 -8.37
C LYS A 88 -13.11 -13.89 -7.34
N VAL A 89 -12.38 -14.69 -6.59
CA VAL A 89 -11.42 -14.27 -5.56
C VAL A 89 -10.08 -14.98 -5.76
N PRO A 90 -8.96 -14.36 -5.34
CA PRO A 90 -7.65 -15.01 -5.42
C PRO A 90 -7.57 -16.23 -4.50
N VAL A 91 -6.63 -17.12 -4.80
CA VAL A 91 -6.37 -18.34 -4.03
C VAL A 91 -4.95 -18.34 -3.51
N LEU A 92 -4.76 -18.61 -2.22
CA LEU A 92 -3.47 -18.94 -1.63
C LEU A 92 -3.35 -20.46 -1.56
N LEU A 93 -2.43 -21.00 -2.32
CA LEU A 93 -2.09 -22.43 -2.33
C LEU A 93 -1.07 -22.67 -1.23
N TRP A 94 -1.44 -23.48 -0.23
CA TRP A 94 -0.57 -23.77 0.91
C TRP A 94 -0.23 -25.25 0.95
N SER A 95 1.07 -25.58 0.77
CA SER A 95 1.61 -26.93 0.94
C SER A 95 2.48 -27.04 2.19
N GLN A 96 2.63 -28.27 2.67
CA GLN A 96 3.47 -28.61 3.81
C GLN A 96 4.68 -29.45 3.39
N PRO A 97 5.78 -29.42 4.16
CA PRO A 97 6.88 -30.37 3.99
C PRO A 97 6.39 -31.82 4.08
N GLU A 98 6.97 -32.68 3.26
CA GLU A 98 6.72 -34.11 3.37
C GLU A 98 7.43 -34.67 4.61
N PRO A 99 6.74 -35.38 5.51
CA PRO A 99 7.41 -36.09 6.59
C PRO A 99 8.34 -37.17 6.06
N ASP A 100 9.29 -37.63 6.87
CA ASP A 100 10.16 -38.73 6.51
C ASP A 100 9.32 -39.94 6.08
N PRO A 101 9.59 -40.53 4.90
CA PRO A 101 8.79 -41.63 4.39
C PRO A 101 8.92 -42.88 5.26
N ALA A 102 7.96 -43.11 6.15
CA ALA A 102 7.93 -44.27 7.01
C ALA A 102 7.69 -45.55 6.18
N GLY A 103 8.64 -46.48 6.21
CA GLY A 103 8.58 -47.70 5.43
C GLY A 103 8.55 -47.46 3.90
N GLY A 104 9.15 -46.37 3.42
CA GLY A 104 9.21 -46.02 2.01
C GLY A 104 7.92 -45.46 1.39
N ARG A 105 6.90 -45.13 2.19
CA ARG A 105 5.61 -44.61 1.71
C ARG A 105 5.51 -43.10 1.89
N LEU A 106 5.02 -42.41 0.86
CA LEU A 106 4.62 -41.01 0.98
C LEU A 106 3.47 -40.88 2.01
N GLN A 107 3.55 -39.84 2.83
CA GLN A 107 2.54 -39.57 3.86
C GLN A 107 1.57 -38.47 3.44
N ASN A 108 2.07 -37.37 2.91
CA ASN A 108 1.26 -36.19 2.55
C ASN A 108 1.19 -35.96 1.04
N ASN A 109 2.31 -35.93 0.37
CA ASN A 109 2.42 -35.55 -1.05
C ASN A 109 1.78 -34.17 -1.34
N SER A 110 1.88 -33.28 -0.36
CA SER A 110 1.22 -31.97 -0.31
C SER A 110 1.73 -31.03 -1.40
N PHE A 111 3.06 -30.98 -1.61
CA PHE A 111 3.65 -30.14 -2.66
C PHE A 111 3.17 -30.50 -4.06
N CYS A 112 3.05 -31.79 -4.38
CA CYS A 112 2.59 -32.25 -5.68
C CYS A 112 1.15 -31.79 -5.96
N ALA A 113 0.27 -31.83 -4.94
CA ALA A 113 -1.09 -31.31 -5.06
C ALA A 113 -1.09 -29.78 -5.32
N ALA A 114 -0.29 -29.02 -4.57
CA ALA A 114 -0.17 -27.58 -4.79
C ALA A 114 0.37 -27.24 -6.19
N ASN A 115 1.40 -27.97 -6.66
CA ASN A 115 1.97 -27.79 -8.00
C ASN A 115 0.94 -28.05 -9.11
N MET A 116 0.16 -29.12 -9.02
CA MET A 116 -0.93 -29.39 -9.96
C MET A 116 -1.95 -28.25 -9.99
N ASN A 117 -2.36 -27.77 -8.82
CA ASN A 117 -3.32 -26.67 -8.71
C ASN A 117 -2.75 -25.32 -9.20
N ALA A 118 -1.47 -25.03 -8.95
CA ALA A 118 -0.79 -23.87 -9.50
C ALA A 118 -0.82 -23.85 -11.03
N HIS A 119 -0.60 -25.01 -11.69
CA HIS A 119 -0.75 -25.15 -13.14
C HIS A 119 -2.18 -24.83 -13.59
N HIS A 120 -3.20 -25.32 -12.89
CA HIS A 120 -4.58 -25.04 -13.23
C HIS A 120 -4.91 -23.54 -13.11
N MET A 121 -4.50 -22.89 -12.00
CA MET A 121 -4.69 -21.46 -11.80
C MET A 121 -4.01 -20.66 -12.92
N TRP A 122 -2.76 -20.98 -13.23
CA TRP A 122 -2.00 -20.31 -14.28
C TRP A 122 -2.68 -20.45 -15.65
N ARG A 123 -3.14 -21.66 -16.01
CA ARG A 123 -3.84 -21.92 -17.29
C ARG A 123 -5.18 -21.18 -17.41
N LEU A 124 -5.84 -20.93 -16.29
CA LEU A 124 -7.13 -20.24 -16.23
C LEU A 124 -6.98 -18.71 -16.02
N GLY A 125 -5.75 -18.20 -15.89
CA GLY A 125 -5.51 -16.79 -15.61
C GLY A 125 -6.07 -16.32 -14.26
N ILE A 126 -6.18 -17.23 -13.30
CA ILE A 126 -6.69 -16.91 -11.94
C ILE A 126 -5.53 -16.43 -11.08
N PRO A 127 -5.65 -15.27 -10.40
CA PRO A 127 -4.65 -14.80 -9.44
C PRO A 127 -4.46 -15.80 -8.30
N TYR A 128 -3.20 -16.15 -8.01
CA TYR A 128 -2.89 -17.06 -6.91
C TYR A 128 -1.56 -16.74 -6.24
N PHE A 129 -1.48 -17.14 -4.98
CA PHE A 129 -0.30 -17.06 -4.13
C PHE A 129 0.16 -18.47 -3.78
N TYR A 130 1.40 -18.59 -3.29
CA TYR A 130 1.93 -19.88 -2.85
C TYR A 130 2.73 -19.75 -1.57
N VAL A 131 2.48 -20.67 -0.64
CA VAL A 131 3.25 -20.83 0.59
C VAL A 131 3.60 -22.31 0.76
N HIS A 132 4.86 -22.57 1.13
CA HIS A 132 5.34 -23.89 1.55
C HIS A 132 5.91 -23.78 2.95
N ALA A 133 5.17 -24.29 3.93
CA ALA A 133 5.58 -24.25 5.34
C ALA A 133 4.71 -25.18 6.18
N GLN A 134 5.26 -25.69 7.28
CA GLN A 134 4.54 -26.53 8.24
C GLN A 134 3.56 -25.68 9.05
N ALA A 135 2.29 -26.08 9.11
CA ALA A 135 1.27 -25.39 9.90
C ALA A 135 1.65 -25.33 11.38
N GLY A 136 1.39 -24.17 12.02
CA GLY A 136 1.71 -23.91 13.43
C GLY A 136 3.16 -23.53 13.68
N THR A 137 3.93 -23.21 12.64
CA THR A 137 5.31 -22.70 12.79
C THR A 137 5.39 -21.20 12.53
N PRO A 138 6.31 -20.46 13.18
CA PRO A 138 6.55 -19.03 12.91
C PRO A 138 6.86 -18.74 11.43
N GLU A 139 7.54 -19.67 10.74
CA GLU A 139 7.84 -19.57 9.31
C GLU A 139 6.53 -19.55 8.48
N ALA A 140 5.57 -20.45 8.79
CA ALA A 140 4.29 -20.47 8.13
C ALA A 140 3.52 -19.17 8.36
N GLU A 141 3.52 -18.68 9.60
CA GLU A 141 2.85 -17.43 9.98
C GLU A 141 3.41 -16.25 9.20
N GLU A 142 4.72 -16.09 9.14
CA GLU A 142 5.38 -15.02 8.39
C GLU A 142 5.03 -15.08 6.89
N LYS A 143 5.18 -16.26 6.27
CA LYS A 143 4.92 -16.45 4.84
C LYS A 143 3.45 -16.22 4.48
N LEU A 144 2.53 -16.73 5.30
CA LEU A 144 1.09 -16.53 5.09
C LEU A 144 0.72 -15.05 5.21
N MET A 145 1.24 -14.35 6.24
CA MET A 145 0.97 -12.93 6.45
C MET A 145 1.40 -12.07 5.26
N LYS A 146 2.57 -12.34 4.67
CA LYS A 146 3.01 -11.61 3.46
C LYS A 146 1.98 -11.74 2.34
N GLN A 147 1.53 -12.96 2.03
CA GLN A 147 0.58 -13.19 0.93
C GLN A 147 -0.83 -12.66 1.26
N ILE A 148 -1.27 -12.75 2.50
CA ILE A 148 -2.56 -12.20 2.95
C ILE A 148 -2.56 -10.67 2.79
N ARG A 149 -1.48 -9.98 3.18
CA ARG A 149 -1.35 -8.53 2.97
C ARG A 149 -1.44 -8.13 1.49
N VAL A 150 -0.86 -8.94 0.60
CA VAL A 150 -0.99 -8.69 -0.85
C VAL A 150 -2.45 -8.85 -1.29
N ALA A 151 -3.15 -9.88 -0.84
CA ALA A 151 -4.57 -10.05 -1.12
C ALA A 151 -5.43 -8.91 -0.55
N GLN A 152 -5.09 -8.42 0.65
CA GLN A 152 -5.72 -7.22 1.24
C GLN A 152 -5.48 -5.98 0.39
N ALA A 153 -4.25 -5.79 -0.14
CA ALA A 153 -3.94 -4.69 -1.04
C ALA A 153 -4.74 -4.78 -2.35
N MET A 154 -4.84 -5.97 -2.95
CA MET A 154 -5.67 -6.19 -4.15
C MET A 154 -7.15 -5.88 -3.90
N LYS A 155 -7.71 -6.34 -2.77
CA LYS A 155 -9.09 -6.01 -2.37
C LYS A 155 -9.28 -4.51 -2.17
N ALA A 156 -8.32 -3.86 -1.50
CA ALA A 156 -8.37 -2.42 -1.25
C ALA A 156 -8.35 -1.62 -2.55
N LEU A 157 -7.47 -1.97 -3.50
CA LEU A 157 -7.42 -1.34 -4.82
C LEU A 157 -8.74 -1.49 -5.56
N GLY A 158 -9.35 -2.67 -5.58
CA GLY A 158 -10.64 -2.91 -6.23
C GLY A 158 -11.81 -2.08 -5.67
N ARG A 159 -11.64 -1.45 -4.50
CA ARG A 159 -12.65 -0.61 -3.83
C ARG A 159 -12.20 0.83 -3.62
N MET A 160 -10.95 1.14 -3.99
CA MET A 160 -10.32 2.43 -3.72
C MET A 160 -11.01 3.55 -4.50
N ARG A 161 -11.25 4.66 -3.82
CA ARG A 161 -11.78 5.89 -4.40
C ARG A 161 -10.85 7.04 -4.08
N ILE A 162 -10.29 7.65 -5.11
CA ILE A 162 -9.26 8.69 -5.02
C ILE A 162 -9.88 10.04 -5.32
N GLY A 163 -9.81 10.97 -4.37
CA GLY A 163 -10.18 12.36 -4.60
C GLY A 163 -9.04 13.12 -5.28
N LEU A 164 -9.18 13.43 -6.56
CA LEU A 164 -8.23 14.28 -7.28
C LEU A 164 -8.66 15.75 -7.13
N ILE A 165 -7.94 16.47 -6.26
CA ILE A 165 -8.26 17.88 -5.95
C ILE A 165 -7.44 18.80 -6.87
N GLY A 166 -8.10 19.57 -7.70
CA GLY A 166 -7.50 20.58 -8.59
C GLY A 166 -6.84 20.03 -9.87
N GLY A 167 -6.80 18.70 -10.02
CA GLY A 167 -6.08 18.07 -11.12
C GLY A 167 -4.57 18.05 -10.93
N ARG A 168 -3.80 17.85 -12.00
CA ARG A 168 -2.32 17.87 -11.95
C ARG A 168 -1.73 19.28 -12.09
N VAL A 169 -0.52 19.46 -11.67
CA VAL A 169 0.25 20.70 -11.88
C VAL A 169 0.49 20.92 -13.39
N PRO A 170 0.34 22.15 -13.92
CA PRO A 170 0.66 22.46 -15.30
C PRO A 170 2.08 22.05 -15.68
N GLY A 171 2.22 21.29 -16.77
CA GLY A 171 3.51 20.78 -17.24
C GLY A 171 3.96 19.46 -16.62
N PHE A 172 3.36 19.01 -15.51
CA PHE A 172 3.71 17.75 -14.85
C PHE A 172 3.00 16.58 -15.54
N PHE A 173 3.44 16.21 -16.74
CA PHE A 173 2.90 15.06 -17.45
C PHE A 173 3.18 13.74 -16.74
N THR A 174 4.16 13.71 -15.85
CA THR A 174 4.47 12.59 -14.96
C THR A 174 3.36 12.29 -13.92
N SER A 175 2.42 13.21 -13.72
CA SER A 175 1.22 13.04 -12.88
C SER A 175 -0.06 12.86 -13.72
N CYS A 176 0.05 12.61 -15.03
CA CYS A 176 -1.12 12.24 -15.85
C CYS A 176 -1.64 10.87 -15.41
N VAL A 177 -2.95 10.66 -15.58
CA VAL A 177 -3.63 9.42 -15.28
C VAL A 177 -4.60 9.05 -16.39
N ASP A 178 -4.54 7.81 -16.84
CA ASP A 178 -5.64 7.19 -17.58
C ASP A 178 -6.61 6.55 -16.56
N GLU A 179 -7.67 7.30 -16.22
CA GLU A 179 -8.66 6.87 -15.23
C GLU A 179 -9.37 5.58 -15.64
N MET A 180 -9.61 5.37 -16.95
CA MET A 180 -10.31 4.18 -17.42
C MET A 180 -9.41 2.95 -17.42
N MET A 181 -8.13 3.12 -17.77
CA MET A 181 -7.16 2.04 -17.65
C MET A 181 -6.93 1.67 -16.18
N LEU A 182 -6.75 2.67 -15.30
CA LEU A 182 -6.61 2.45 -13.86
C LEU A 182 -7.79 1.66 -13.29
N ARG A 183 -9.03 2.09 -13.61
CA ARG A 183 -10.24 1.43 -13.15
C ARG A 183 -10.38 0.00 -13.68
N ARG A 184 -10.11 -0.21 -14.97
CA ARG A 184 -10.23 -1.51 -15.63
C ARG A 184 -9.21 -2.52 -15.11
N THR A 185 -7.98 -2.07 -14.85
CA THR A 185 -6.83 -2.96 -14.57
C THR A 185 -6.64 -3.17 -13.07
N LEU A 186 -6.68 -2.10 -12.27
CA LEU A 186 -6.38 -2.15 -10.84
C LEU A 186 -7.62 -1.93 -9.96
N GLY A 187 -8.65 -1.28 -10.49
CA GLY A 187 -9.93 -1.07 -9.83
C GLY A 187 -10.23 0.32 -9.26
N PRO A 188 -9.25 1.19 -8.93
CA PRO A 188 -9.54 2.48 -8.32
C PRO A 188 -10.42 3.38 -9.17
N GLU A 189 -11.34 4.10 -8.51
CA GLU A 189 -12.15 5.17 -9.10
C GLU A 189 -11.54 6.52 -8.76
N VAL A 190 -11.36 7.39 -9.76
CA VAL A 190 -10.92 8.77 -9.54
C VAL A 190 -12.16 9.68 -9.47
N LYS A 191 -12.21 10.50 -8.43
CA LYS A 191 -13.25 11.48 -8.19
C LYS A 191 -12.67 12.88 -8.32
N ILE A 192 -13.02 13.59 -9.38
CA ILE A 192 -12.57 14.97 -9.57
C ILE A 192 -13.24 15.88 -8.54
N ILE A 193 -12.45 16.63 -7.82
CA ILE A 193 -12.85 17.65 -6.84
C ILE A 193 -12.19 18.95 -7.27
N THR A 194 -12.96 20.01 -7.47
CA THR A 194 -12.40 21.29 -7.87
C THR A 194 -11.75 22.03 -6.70
N GLU A 195 -10.76 22.87 -6.98
CA GLU A 195 -10.18 23.77 -5.96
C GLU A 195 -11.24 24.74 -5.41
N HIS A 196 -12.18 25.18 -6.26
CA HIS A 196 -13.31 25.99 -5.82
C HIS A 196 -14.11 25.29 -4.71
N GLU A 197 -14.35 24.00 -4.85
CA GLU A 197 -15.07 23.22 -3.86
C GLU A 197 -14.27 23.07 -2.56
N LEU A 198 -12.96 22.81 -2.66
CA LEU A 198 -12.06 22.78 -1.50
C LEU A 198 -12.11 24.12 -0.73
N PHE A 199 -11.93 25.23 -1.44
CA PHE A 199 -11.92 26.55 -0.82
C PHE A 199 -13.28 26.97 -0.25
N THR A 200 -14.37 26.63 -0.95
CA THR A 200 -15.74 26.87 -0.45
C THR A 200 -15.97 26.13 0.87
N VAL A 201 -15.58 24.86 0.95
CA VAL A 201 -15.71 24.10 2.20
C VAL A 201 -14.84 24.73 3.29
N ALA A 202 -13.58 25.06 2.99
CA ALA A 202 -12.64 25.62 3.96
C ALA A 202 -13.08 26.99 4.51
N GLN A 203 -13.73 27.83 3.68
CA GLN A 203 -14.26 29.14 4.11
C GLN A 203 -15.50 29.01 5.01
N ASN A 204 -16.34 27.99 4.78
CA ASN A 204 -17.60 27.78 5.50
C ASN A 204 -17.48 26.84 6.71
N LEU A 205 -16.27 26.55 7.17
CA LEU A 205 -16.05 25.77 8.39
C LEU A 205 -16.47 26.53 9.65
N THR A 206 -17.05 25.81 10.59
CA THR A 206 -17.33 26.32 11.93
C THR A 206 -16.03 26.51 12.74
N ALA A 207 -16.08 27.33 13.79
CA ALA A 207 -14.94 27.52 14.68
C ALA A 207 -14.44 26.20 15.29
N ASP A 208 -15.36 25.30 15.65
CA ASP A 208 -15.00 23.98 16.21
C ASP A 208 -14.28 23.08 15.19
N GLU A 209 -14.67 23.13 13.91
CA GLU A 209 -14.00 22.39 12.86
C GLU A 209 -12.58 22.91 12.60
N VAL A 210 -12.40 24.22 12.62
CA VAL A 210 -11.07 24.85 12.53
C VAL A 210 -10.22 24.51 13.73
N ALA A 211 -10.78 24.55 14.94
CA ALA A 211 -10.08 24.18 16.16
C ALA A 211 -9.58 22.73 16.14
N LYS A 212 -10.35 21.80 15.56
CA LYS A 212 -9.89 20.41 15.34
C LYS A 212 -8.68 20.36 14.42
N GLY A 213 -8.68 21.10 13.30
CA GLY A 213 -7.53 21.19 12.42
C GLY A 213 -6.28 21.75 13.09
N LEU A 214 -6.45 22.80 13.91
CA LEU A 214 -5.36 23.38 14.71
C LEU A 214 -4.81 22.37 15.73
N ALA A 215 -5.69 21.62 16.39
CA ALA A 215 -5.29 20.61 17.37
C ALA A 215 -4.45 19.48 16.73
N LEU A 216 -4.77 19.08 15.49
CA LEU A 216 -3.95 18.12 14.73
C LEU A 216 -2.56 18.68 14.45
N ILE A 217 -2.47 19.93 13.98
CA ILE A 217 -1.19 20.58 13.71
C ILE A 217 -0.34 20.67 14.99
N ASP A 218 -0.93 21.12 16.10
CA ASP A 218 -0.22 21.29 17.39
C ASP A 218 0.16 19.95 18.03
N GLY A 219 -0.58 18.88 17.75
CA GLY A 219 -0.25 17.53 18.20
C GLY A 219 0.90 16.90 17.42
N ASP A 220 1.03 17.23 16.15
CA ASP A 220 2.01 16.63 15.25
C ASP A 220 3.36 17.36 15.25
N LEU A 221 3.34 18.70 15.14
CA LEU A 221 4.52 19.51 14.91
C LEU A 221 4.59 20.68 15.91
N LYS A 222 5.78 20.88 16.48
CA LYS A 222 6.05 22.05 17.31
C LYS A 222 6.29 23.27 16.40
N THR A 223 5.53 24.35 16.62
CA THR A 223 5.77 25.59 15.88
C THR A 223 7.17 26.16 16.20
N HIS A 224 8.00 26.37 15.17
CA HIS A 224 9.33 26.95 15.34
C HIS A 224 9.23 28.39 15.85
N PRO A 225 10.00 28.79 16.88
CA PRO A 225 9.77 30.05 17.60
C PRO A 225 10.04 31.33 16.79
N THR A 226 10.96 31.27 15.83
CA THR A 226 11.38 32.45 15.04
C THR A 226 11.11 32.32 13.55
N ASP A 227 10.93 31.09 13.04
CA ASP A 227 10.69 30.79 11.63
C ASP A 227 9.38 30.00 11.39
N GLY A 228 8.49 30.03 12.36
CA GLY A 228 7.16 29.40 12.26
C GLY A 228 6.19 30.20 11.36
N PRO A 229 5.01 29.61 11.08
CA PRO A 229 3.95 30.27 10.34
C PRO A 229 3.58 31.64 10.91
N ARG A 230 3.29 32.59 10.04
CA ARG A 230 2.99 33.98 10.38
C ARG A 230 1.52 34.31 10.15
N GLY A 231 0.98 35.23 10.97
CA GLY A 231 -0.40 35.70 10.83
C GLY A 231 -1.41 34.55 10.83
N ASP A 232 -2.23 34.46 9.80
CA ASP A 232 -3.29 33.46 9.65
C ASP A 232 -2.87 32.14 8.95
N GLN A 233 -1.59 31.99 8.62
CA GLN A 233 -1.08 30.85 7.83
C GLN A 233 -1.39 29.49 8.47
N LYS A 234 -1.19 29.36 9.77
CA LYS A 234 -1.49 28.13 10.52
C LYS A 234 -2.99 27.83 10.53
N GLU A 235 -3.83 28.84 10.71
CA GLU A 235 -5.28 28.70 10.63
C GLU A 235 -5.75 28.30 9.23
N LYS A 236 -5.17 28.91 8.20
CA LYS A 236 -5.45 28.51 6.80
C LYS A 236 -5.10 27.05 6.53
N SER A 237 -3.95 26.57 7.03
CA SER A 237 -3.57 25.15 6.95
C SER A 237 -4.57 24.26 7.68
N ALA A 238 -4.98 24.65 8.90
CA ALA A 238 -5.99 23.93 9.67
C ALA A 238 -7.35 23.85 8.97
N ARG A 239 -7.75 24.93 8.29
CA ARG A 239 -8.98 24.96 7.47
C ARG A 239 -8.90 24.00 6.29
N LEU A 240 -7.74 23.92 5.61
CA LEU A 240 -7.55 22.97 4.51
C LEU A 240 -7.58 21.52 5.00
N ILE A 241 -6.95 21.21 6.14
CA ILE A 241 -7.03 19.88 6.78
C ILE A 241 -8.50 19.50 7.02
N ALA A 242 -9.24 20.37 7.73
CA ALA A 242 -10.64 20.11 8.06
C ALA A 242 -11.53 20.02 6.80
N ALA A 243 -11.24 20.82 5.77
CA ALA A 243 -11.97 20.77 4.50
C ALA A 243 -11.76 19.44 3.78
N VAL A 244 -10.52 18.94 3.67
CA VAL A 244 -10.22 17.64 3.05
C VAL A 244 -10.91 16.50 3.83
N MET A 245 -10.91 16.55 5.16
CA MET A 245 -11.62 15.58 5.99
C MET A 245 -13.14 15.56 5.67
N LYS A 246 -13.76 16.72 5.50
CA LYS A 246 -15.19 16.83 5.08
C LYS A 246 -15.42 16.34 3.65
N LEU A 247 -14.50 16.63 2.75
CA LEU A 247 -14.58 16.17 1.35
C LEU A 247 -14.48 14.65 1.25
N LYS A 248 -13.70 13.98 2.12
CA LYS A 248 -13.70 12.52 2.23
C LYS A 248 -15.10 11.96 2.44
N GLU A 249 -15.83 12.50 3.40
CA GLU A 249 -17.19 12.05 3.72
C GLU A 249 -18.18 12.40 2.58
N LYS A 250 -18.10 13.62 2.06
CA LYS A 250 -19.00 14.12 1.00
C LYS A 250 -18.88 13.31 -0.29
N PHE A 251 -17.67 12.95 -0.70
CA PHE A 251 -17.40 12.24 -1.96
C PHE A 251 -17.17 10.75 -1.78
N PHE A 252 -17.19 10.24 -0.54
CA PHE A 252 -16.91 8.84 -0.22
C PHE A 252 -15.56 8.38 -0.77
N VAL A 253 -14.54 9.23 -0.68
CA VAL A 253 -13.16 8.91 -1.08
C VAL A 253 -12.33 8.46 0.13
N ASP A 254 -11.29 7.68 -0.10
CA ASP A 254 -10.46 7.14 0.98
C ASP A 254 -8.99 7.56 0.89
N THR A 255 -8.58 8.11 -0.25
CA THR A 255 -7.22 8.58 -0.53
C THR A 255 -7.31 9.82 -1.40
N PHE A 256 -6.30 10.70 -1.34
CA PHE A 256 -6.29 11.94 -2.10
C PHE A 256 -5.03 12.08 -2.97
N ALA A 257 -5.19 12.81 -4.07
CA ALA A 257 -4.11 13.41 -4.84
C ALA A 257 -4.43 14.90 -4.96
N MET A 258 -3.61 15.78 -4.38
CA MET A 258 -3.94 17.20 -4.26
C MET A 258 -2.91 18.05 -5.00
N ARG A 259 -3.40 18.91 -5.89
CA ARG A 259 -2.58 19.94 -6.53
C ARG A 259 -2.23 21.02 -5.51
N CYS A 260 -0.94 21.21 -5.27
CA CYS A 260 -0.44 22.21 -4.33
C CYS A 260 -0.05 23.52 -5.03
N TRP A 261 0.39 23.45 -6.29
CA TRP A 261 0.99 24.55 -7.04
C TRP A 261 0.45 24.58 -8.47
N PRO A 262 0.31 25.75 -9.13
CA PRO A 262 0.60 27.10 -8.56
C PRO A 262 -0.57 27.70 -7.76
N GLU A 263 -1.80 27.25 -7.95
CA GLU A 263 -3.01 28.00 -7.55
C GLU A 263 -3.16 28.12 -6.04
N VAL A 264 -2.96 27.07 -5.26
CA VAL A 264 -3.15 27.12 -3.80
C VAL A 264 -2.14 28.07 -3.16
N ILE A 265 -0.88 28.03 -3.62
CA ILE A 265 0.20 28.89 -3.10
C ILE A 265 0.04 30.35 -3.57
N LEU A 266 -0.37 30.54 -4.83
CA LEU A 266 -0.49 31.87 -5.43
C LEU A 266 -1.89 32.47 -5.27
N ASN A 267 -2.85 31.69 -4.77
CA ASN A 267 -4.23 32.12 -4.61
C ASN A 267 -4.33 33.32 -3.67
N GLU A 268 -5.10 34.35 -4.08
CA GLU A 268 -5.31 35.56 -3.28
C GLU A 268 -5.98 35.27 -1.93
N PHE A 269 -6.80 34.22 -1.87
CA PHE A 269 -7.53 33.86 -0.64
C PHE A 269 -6.72 32.96 0.29
N TYR A 270 -5.95 32.00 -0.23
CA TYR A 270 -5.19 31.07 0.58
C TYR A 270 -3.72 31.44 0.63
N GLY A 271 -3.01 31.43 -0.48
CA GLY A 271 -1.64 31.90 -0.59
C GLY A 271 -0.66 31.25 0.40
N ILE A 272 -0.83 29.94 0.68
CA ILE A 272 0.02 29.18 1.59
C ILE A 272 0.56 27.91 0.92
N ALA A 273 1.73 27.47 1.38
CA ALA A 273 2.20 26.13 1.07
C ALA A 273 1.35 25.09 1.83
N VAL A 274 0.93 24.04 1.12
CA VAL A 274 0.08 22.97 1.69
C VAL A 274 0.87 21.76 2.15
N CYS A 275 2.19 21.82 2.10
CA CYS A 275 3.04 20.65 2.35
C CYS A 275 2.79 20.02 3.72
N SER A 276 2.76 20.79 4.80
CA SER A 276 2.41 20.26 6.13
C SER A 276 0.97 19.76 6.20
N THR A 277 0.03 20.41 5.48
CA THR A 277 -1.35 19.94 5.39
C THR A 277 -1.41 18.49 4.90
N LEU A 278 -0.64 18.15 3.84
CA LEU A 278 -0.57 16.78 3.31
C LEU A 278 0.09 15.82 4.31
N GLY A 279 1.15 16.28 4.99
CA GLY A 279 1.82 15.52 6.06
C GLY A 279 0.87 15.19 7.21
N HIS A 280 0.14 16.19 7.73
CA HIS A 280 -0.85 16.01 8.79
C HIS A 280 -1.98 15.06 8.36
N LEU A 281 -2.54 15.25 7.18
CA LEU A 281 -3.59 14.38 6.63
C LEU A 281 -3.09 12.92 6.58
N THR A 282 -1.91 12.68 6.01
CA THR A 282 -1.32 11.34 5.92
C THR A 282 -1.04 10.77 7.31
N ASN A 283 -0.55 11.59 8.26
CA ASN A 283 -0.28 11.18 9.64
C ASN A 283 -1.53 10.64 10.36
N HIS A 284 -2.69 11.19 10.01
CA HIS A 284 -4.00 10.80 10.58
C HIS A 284 -4.81 9.87 9.68
N GLY A 285 -4.17 9.16 8.74
CA GLY A 285 -4.79 8.12 7.91
C GLY A 285 -5.56 8.62 6.69
N TYR A 286 -5.43 9.91 6.36
CA TYR A 286 -5.93 10.49 5.10
C TYR A 286 -4.79 10.57 4.10
N LEU A 287 -4.40 9.44 3.52
CA LEU A 287 -3.28 9.38 2.57
C LEU A 287 -3.46 10.42 1.48
N THR A 288 -2.47 11.29 1.29
CA THR A 288 -2.56 12.40 0.35
C THR A 288 -1.25 12.56 -0.41
N ALA A 289 -1.25 12.22 -1.70
CA ALA A 289 -0.15 12.49 -2.61
C ALA A 289 -0.17 13.97 -3.04
N CYS A 290 1.01 14.55 -3.22
CA CYS A 290 1.16 15.92 -3.71
C CYS A 290 0.99 15.99 -5.23
N GLU A 291 0.82 17.23 -5.74
CA GLU A 291 0.89 17.58 -7.16
C GLU A 291 -0.11 16.86 -8.06
N GLY A 292 -1.21 16.36 -7.44
CA GLY A 292 -2.27 15.66 -8.17
C GLY A 292 -1.86 14.29 -8.70
N ASP A 293 -0.82 13.67 -8.13
CA ASP A 293 -0.32 12.37 -8.58
C ASP A 293 -1.19 11.21 -8.09
N VAL A 294 -2.12 10.78 -8.94
CA VAL A 294 -3.04 9.66 -8.66
C VAL A 294 -2.29 8.34 -8.50
N TYR A 295 -1.29 8.06 -9.34
CA TYR A 295 -0.52 6.81 -9.22
C TYR A 295 0.36 6.81 -7.96
N GLY A 296 0.85 7.98 -7.54
CA GLY A 296 1.50 8.17 -6.24
C GLY A 296 0.54 7.83 -5.08
N ALA A 297 -0.70 8.30 -5.13
CA ALA A 297 -1.73 7.98 -4.14
C ALA A 297 -2.04 6.47 -4.08
N VAL A 298 -2.09 5.80 -5.24
CA VAL A 298 -2.22 4.32 -5.32
C VAL A 298 -1.05 3.65 -4.62
N MET A 299 0.19 4.08 -4.91
CA MET A 299 1.39 3.51 -4.27
C MET A 299 1.45 3.76 -2.77
N MET A 300 1.01 4.94 -2.30
CA MET A 300 0.89 5.20 -0.87
C MET A 300 -0.08 4.21 -0.21
N ARG A 301 -1.22 3.92 -0.83
CA ARG A 301 -2.19 2.95 -0.30
C ARG A 301 -1.62 1.53 -0.26
N ILE A 302 -0.94 1.10 -1.32
CA ILE A 302 -0.23 -0.18 -1.36
C ILE A 302 0.81 -0.24 -0.24
N GLY A 303 1.66 0.79 -0.14
CA GLY A 303 2.71 0.88 0.88
C GLY A 303 2.17 0.77 2.30
N GLN A 304 1.09 1.49 2.62
CA GLN A 304 0.44 1.42 3.92
C GLN A 304 -0.02 0.00 4.29
N ILE A 305 -0.66 -0.68 3.35
CA ILE A 305 -1.19 -2.04 3.60
C ILE A 305 -0.05 -3.05 3.75
N LEU A 306 0.95 -3.00 2.86
CA LEU A 306 2.03 -3.97 2.87
C LEU A 306 2.98 -3.78 4.06
N SER A 307 3.28 -2.54 4.44
CA SER A 307 4.18 -2.26 5.56
C SER A 307 3.48 -2.29 6.92
N GLY A 308 2.18 -1.98 6.98
CA GLY A 308 1.48 -1.69 8.23
C GLY A 308 1.89 -0.36 8.87
N ASP A 309 2.68 0.46 8.17
CA ASP A 309 3.19 1.76 8.59
C ASP A 309 2.76 2.83 7.59
N LEU A 310 2.94 4.11 7.94
CA LEU A 310 2.65 5.20 7.02
C LEU A 310 3.67 5.24 5.87
N PRO A 311 3.23 5.48 4.62
CA PRO A 311 4.12 5.70 3.49
C PRO A 311 4.58 7.16 3.45
N PHE A 312 5.68 7.41 2.74
CA PHE A 312 6.12 8.75 2.41
C PHE A 312 6.11 8.96 0.89
N PHE A 313 5.42 9.99 0.44
CA PHE A 313 5.43 10.43 -0.95
C PHE A 313 6.59 11.41 -1.15
N CYS A 314 7.51 11.11 -2.08
CA CYS A 314 8.78 11.83 -2.20
C CYS A 314 9.34 11.90 -3.62
N ASP A 315 10.27 12.83 -3.81
CA ASP A 315 11.20 12.91 -4.94
C ASP A 315 12.52 12.22 -4.61
N LEU A 316 13.25 11.76 -5.62
CA LEU A 316 14.66 11.39 -5.51
C LEU A 316 15.49 12.59 -6.01
N ILE A 317 15.97 13.43 -5.07
CA ILE A 317 16.63 14.72 -5.40
C ILE A 317 18.13 14.60 -5.59
N ILE A 318 18.76 13.61 -4.97
CA ILE A 318 20.18 13.29 -5.10
C ILE A 318 20.28 11.80 -5.38
N CYS A 319 21.11 11.41 -6.34
CA CYS A 319 21.41 10.00 -6.63
C CYS A 319 22.83 9.89 -7.21
N GLU A 320 23.84 10.06 -6.35
CA GLU A 320 25.25 10.07 -6.72
C GLU A 320 26.13 9.61 -5.56
N GLY A 321 27.34 9.17 -5.85
CA GLY A 321 28.23 8.63 -4.83
C GLY A 321 27.70 7.31 -4.27
N ASP A 322 27.72 7.19 -2.95
CA ASP A 322 27.36 5.95 -2.21
C ASP A 322 25.92 5.94 -1.68
N HIS A 323 25.19 7.05 -1.78
CA HIS A 323 23.78 7.14 -1.36
C HIS A 323 22.99 8.12 -2.23
N GLY A 324 21.67 7.93 -2.27
CA GLY A 324 20.73 8.91 -2.80
C GLY A 324 19.94 9.56 -1.68
N THR A 325 19.36 10.73 -1.94
CA THR A 325 18.46 11.42 -1.00
C THR A 325 17.06 11.48 -1.58
N VAL A 326 16.09 10.92 -0.85
CA VAL A 326 14.68 11.18 -1.09
C VAL A 326 14.22 12.32 -0.21
N TRP A 327 13.26 13.09 -0.72
CA TRP A 327 12.83 14.32 -0.08
C TRP A 327 11.45 14.75 -0.57
N HIS A 328 10.76 15.53 0.24
CA HIS A 328 9.67 16.39 -0.22
C HIS A 328 9.67 17.69 0.61
N CYS A 329 8.99 18.71 0.09
CA CYS A 329 8.97 20.06 0.69
C CYS A 329 8.17 20.14 2.02
N GLY A 330 8.28 19.15 2.91
CA GLY A 330 7.66 19.12 4.22
C GLY A 330 6.31 18.41 4.28
N ALA A 331 6.07 17.44 3.38
CA ALA A 331 4.82 16.68 3.29
C ALA A 331 4.89 15.29 3.95
N ALA A 332 5.97 14.94 4.64
CA ALA A 332 6.04 13.67 5.36
C ALA A 332 5.15 13.67 6.60
N PRO A 333 4.52 12.52 6.94
CA PRO A 333 3.84 12.36 8.22
C PRO A 333 4.86 12.37 9.37
N CYS A 334 4.55 13.09 10.45
CA CYS A 334 5.50 13.27 11.57
C CYS A 334 5.81 11.96 12.32
N ALA A 335 4.95 10.94 12.21
CA ALA A 335 5.23 9.60 12.74
C ALA A 335 6.46 8.93 12.10
N LEU A 336 6.92 9.43 10.95
CA LEU A 336 8.14 8.97 10.30
C LEU A 336 9.39 9.76 10.69
N CYS A 337 9.26 10.73 11.61
CA CYS A 337 10.38 11.51 12.11
C CYS A 337 11.46 10.60 12.72
N LYS A 338 12.72 10.99 12.54
CA LYS A 338 13.90 10.35 13.15
C LYS A 338 13.72 10.30 14.67
N PRO A 339 13.91 9.14 15.33
CA PRO A 339 13.81 9.03 16.78
C PRO A 339 14.74 10.02 17.49
N GLY A 340 14.21 10.72 18.48
CA GLY A 340 14.96 11.73 19.25
C GLY A 340 15.05 13.11 18.57
N TYR A 341 14.57 13.27 17.36
CA TYR A 341 14.45 14.57 16.71
C TYR A 341 13.07 15.20 17.01
N GLN A 342 13.03 16.51 17.24
CA GLN A 342 11.77 17.25 17.41
C GLN A 342 11.28 17.75 16.06
N PRO A 343 10.17 17.20 15.50
CA PRO A 343 9.64 17.72 14.27
C PRO A 343 9.04 19.11 14.47
N GLU A 344 9.36 20.04 13.57
CA GLU A 344 8.93 21.42 13.69
C GLU A 344 8.13 21.90 12.49
N LEU A 345 7.22 22.85 12.77
CA LEU A 345 6.41 23.55 11.78
C LEU A 345 7.08 24.89 11.44
N HIS A 346 7.45 25.06 10.20
CA HIS A 346 8.12 26.24 9.69
C HIS A 346 7.29 27.01 8.67
N CYS A 347 7.70 28.25 8.40
CA CYS A 347 7.36 28.93 7.17
C CYS A 347 8.13 28.32 6.00
N SER A 348 7.44 28.00 4.91
CA SER A 348 8.11 27.44 3.74
C SER A 348 9.11 28.41 3.14
N ALA A 349 10.35 27.92 2.95
CA ALA A 349 11.38 28.58 2.16
C ALA A 349 11.67 27.85 0.85
N THR A 350 11.09 26.67 0.65
CA THR A 350 11.34 25.83 -0.53
C THR A 350 10.43 26.16 -1.71
N VAL A 351 9.34 26.88 -1.45
CA VAL A 351 8.41 27.26 -2.49
C VAL A 351 8.85 28.57 -3.12
N GLU A 352 9.15 28.56 -4.40
CA GLU A 352 9.57 29.72 -5.16
C GLU A 352 8.52 30.84 -5.17
N GLY A 353 8.99 32.05 -5.31
CA GLY A 353 8.17 33.25 -5.40
C GLY A 353 8.39 34.30 -4.31
N GLY A 354 9.46 34.16 -3.53
CA GLY A 354 9.97 35.23 -2.63
C GLY A 354 9.07 35.65 -1.50
N GLY A 355 8.06 34.87 -1.19
CA GLY A 355 7.19 35.09 -0.06
C GLY A 355 7.30 33.98 0.96
N VAL A 356 7.42 34.35 2.22
CA VAL A 356 7.32 33.43 3.36
C VAL A 356 5.88 32.91 3.43
N LYS A 357 5.59 31.84 2.68
CA LYS A 357 4.26 31.23 2.59
C LYS A 357 4.30 29.87 3.29
N GLY A 358 4.19 29.83 4.62
CA GLY A 358 4.17 28.59 5.41
C GLY A 358 2.84 27.88 5.20
N CYS A 359 2.65 26.63 5.50
CA CYS A 359 3.30 25.84 6.51
C CYS A 359 4.01 24.61 5.93
N THR A 360 5.21 24.30 6.43
CA THR A 360 5.96 23.10 6.08
C THR A 360 6.45 22.39 7.34
N GLY A 361 6.41 21.04 7.33
CA GLY A 361 7.07 20.23 8.35
C GLY A 361 8.55 20.09 8.03
N GLU A 362 9.43 20.25 9.01
CA GLU A 362 10.87 20.11 8.82
C GLU A 362 11.45 19.14 9.84
N PHE A 363 11.90 17.99 9.34
CA PHE A 363 12.54 16.94 10.11
C PHE A 363 13.13 15.86 9.20
N PRO A 364 14.26 15.24 9.58
CA PRO A 364 14.77 14.07 8.89
C PRO A 364 13.93 12.84 9.24
N LEU A 365 13.83 11.89 8.28
CA LEU A 365 13.06 10.67 8.49
C LEU A 365 13.85 9.61 9.25
N LYS A 366 13.13 8.66 9.87
CA LYS A 366 13.71 7.53 10.59
C LYS A 366 14.51 6.63 9.65
N PRO A 367 15.70 6.13 10.08
CA PRO A 367 16.46 5.16 9.31
C PRO A 367 15.76 3.79 9.30
N GLY A 368 16.15 2.93 8.35
CA GLY A 368 15.65 1.56 8.26
C GLY A 368 15.66 0.99 6.87
N ARG A 369 15.29 -0.28 6.74
CA ARG A 369 15.15 -0.93 5.45
C ARG A 369 13.95 -0.34 4.69
N VAL A 370 14.15 0.04 3.43
CA VAL A 370 13.12 0.68 2.61
C VAL A 370 13.19 0.22 1.15
N PRO A 371 12.06 -0.12 0.51
CA PRO A 371 11.89 0.01 -0.92
C PRO A 371 11.37 1.42 -1.26
N LEU A 372 11.89 1.97 -2.35
CA LEU A 372 11.38 3.14 -3.05
C LEU A 372 10.64 2.63 -4.28
N ALA A 373 9.35 2.89 -4.40
CA ALA A 373 8.53 2.30 -5.45
C ALA A 373 7.72 3.33 -6.23
N ARG A 374 7.54 3.09 -7.54
CA ARG A 374 6.74 3.90 -8.45
C ARG A 374 5.84 3.03 -9.31
N LEU A 375 4.56 3.36 -9.40
CA LEU A 375 3.63 2.83 -10.39
C LEU A 375 3.53 3.81 -11.56
N GLY A 376 3.77 3.33 -12.78
CA GLY A 376 3.64 4.10 -14.00
C GLY A 376 2.94 3.31 -15.10
N GLU A 377 2.62 3.98 -16.20
CA GLU A 377 2.06 3.32 -17.39
C GLU A 377 3.16 2.69 -18.22
N THR A 378 2.84 1.59 -18.94
CA THR A 378 3.71 1.07 -19.98
C THR A 378 3.82 2.09 -21.12
N ARG A 379 4.91 2.05 -21.87
CA ARG A 379 5.17 3.03 -22.95
C ARG A 379 4.08 3.08 -24.03
N ASP A 380 3.42 1.96 -24.27
CA ASP A 380 2.33 1.84 -25.23
C ASP A 380 0.95 2.22 -24.64
N GLY A 381 0.88 2.54 -23.34
CA GLY A 381 -0.37 2.89 -22.65
C GLY A 381 -1.37 1.74 -22.51
N THR A 382 -0.91 0.47 -22.62
CA THR A 382 -1.82 -0.68 -22.56
C THR A 382 -1.89 -1.34 -21.18
N GLY A 383 -0.96 -1.02 -20.28
CA GLY A 383 -0.84 -1.61 -18.96
C GLY A 383 -0.05 -0.76 -17.98
N PHE A 384 0.31 -1.38 -16.86
CA PHE A 384 1.11 -0.77 -15.80
C PHE A 384 2.47 -1.44 -15.66
N ARG A 385 3.44 -0.65 -15.24
CA ARG A 385 4.75 -1.08 -14.79
C ARG A 385 5.02 -0.56 -13.39
N MET A 386 5.88 -1.22 -12.63
CA MET A 386 6.27 -0.83 -11.28
C MET A 386 7.77 -0.88 -11.11
N LEU A 387 8.37 0.26 -10.79
CA LEU A 387 9.76 0.33 -10.34
C LEU A 387 9.82 0.05 -8.84
N VAL A 388 10.79 -0.74 -8.44
CA VAL A 388 11.13 -0.98 -7.04
C VAL A 388 12.65 -0.92 -6.88
N CYS A 389 13.15 0.10 -6.17
CA CYS A 389 14.56 0.22 -5.80
C CYS A 389 14.71 -0.09 -4.32
N THR A 390 15.48 -1.12 -3.96
CA THR A 390 15.68 -1.50 -2.56
C THR A 390 16.91 -0.81 -1.98
N GLY A 391 16.85 -0.51 -0.68
CA GLY A 391 17.95 0.15 0.02
C GLY A 391 17.75 0.22 1.53
N THR A 392 18.70 0.86 2.19
CA THR A 392 18.65 1.14 3.62
C THR A 392 18.70 2.65 3.84
N GLY A 393 17.63 3.20 4.44
CA GLY A 393 17.61 4.57 4.92
C GLY A 393 18.63 4.76 6.03
N LEU A 394 19.43 5.80 5.88
CA LEU A 394 20.54 6.12 6.78
C LEU A 394 20.11 7.05 7.91
N ASP A 395 20.95 7.20 8.90
CA ASP A 395 20.80 8.20 9.94
C ASP A 395 21.13 9.60 9.37
N THR A 396 20.09 10.25 8.82
CA THR A 396 20.20 11.49 8.07
C THR A 396 20.06 12.70 8.99
N ASP A 397 20.87 13.74 8.76
CA ASP A 397 20.68 15.05 9.38
C ASP A 397 19.79 15.95 8.51
N LEU A 398 19.19 16.98 9.12
CA LEU A 398 18.42 17.97 8.38
C LEU A 398 19.37 18.96 7.69
N PHE A 399 19.89 18.58 6.51
CA PHE A 399 20.80 19.40 5.71
C PHE A 399 20.09 20.25 4.65
N VAL A 400 18.84 19.92 4.37
CA VAL A 400 17.95 20.63 3.43
C VAL A 400 16.60 20.82 4.07
N ARG A 401 15.96 21.95 3.83
CA ARG A 401 14.61 22.23 4.36
C ARG A 401 13.59 21.28 3.80
N GLY A 402 12.63 20.83 4.64
CA GLY A 402 11.64 19.79 4.32
C GLY A 402 11.93 18.48 5.03
N THR A 403 11.71 17.36 4.37
CA THR A 403 11.74 16.03 4.99
C THR A 403 12.66 15.05 4.25
N PRO A 404 14.00 15.14 4.46
CA PRO A 404 14.97 14.28 3.76
C PRO A 404 15.16 12.92 4.43
N LEU A 405 15.57 11.94 3.59
CA LEU A 405 16.18 10.68 4.01
C LEU A 405 17.24 10.26 3.00
N ASP A 406 18.45 10.03 3.47
CA ASP A 406 19.50 9.41 2.67
C ASP A 406 19.28 7.90 2.60
N ILE A 407 19.43 7.32 1.42
CA ILE A 407 19.25 5.89 1.17
C ILE A 407 20.51 5.33 0.51
N ARG A 408 21.12 4.33 1.13
CA ARG A 408 22.10 3.48 0.47
C ARG A 408 21.35 2.42 -0.30
N PHE A 409 21.28 2.59 -1.62
CA PHE A 409 20.66 1.62 -2.51
C PHE A 409 21.50 0.34 -2.63
N ASP A 410 20.85 -0.81 -2.65
CA ASP A 410 21.52 -2.12 -2.72
C ASP A 410 22.31 -2.28 -4.04
N ALA A 411 21.74 -1.82 -5.16
CA ALA A 411 22.39 -1.84 -6.47
C ALA A 411 23.34 -0.64 -6.69
N GLY A 412 23.37 0.32 -5.75
CA GLY A 412 24.11 1.58 -5.88
C GLY A 412 23.38 2.62 -6.72
N CYS A 413 23.77 3.88 -6.53
CA CYS A 413 23.13 5.04 -7.20
C CYS A 413 23.24 5.01 -8.72
N GLU A 414 24.34 4.51 -9.27
CA GLU A 414 24.52 4.42 -10.73
C GLU A 414 23.47 3.53 -11.39
N ALA A 415 23.17 2.37 -10.78
CA ALA A 415 22.15 1.46 -11.30
C ALA A 415 20.74 2.05 -11.19
N VAL A 416 20.41 2.72 -10.08
CA VAL A 416 19.14 3.41 -9.90
C VAL A 416 18.97 4.54 -10.91
N ARG A 417 19.97 5.39 -11.04
CA ARG A 417 19.96 6.51 -11.98
C ARG A 417 19.81 6.05 -13.43
N ARG A 418 20.53 4.98 -13.82
CA ARG A 418 20.42 4.39 -15.15
C ARG A 418 19.01 3.87 -15.41
N GLU A 419 18.45 3.08 -14.50
CA GLU A 419 17.10 2.56 -14.63
C GLU A 419 16.07 3.68 -14.78
N VAL A 420 16.15 4.70 -13.92
CA VAL A 420 15.22 5.84 -13.96
C VAL A 420 15.29 6.60 -15.27
N MET A 421 16.51 6.89 -15.75
CA MET A 421 16.72 7.73 -16.93
C MET A 421 16.52 6.98 -18.25
N GLU A 422 17.00 5.74 -18.36
CA GLU A 422 16.92 4.97 -19.60
C GLU A 422 15.52 4.44 -19.87
N ASN A 423 14.76 4.14 -18.79
CA ASN A 423 13.38 3.66 -18.88
C ASN A 423 12.32 4.75 -18.66
N GLY A 424 12.73 6.01 -18.45
CA GLY A 424 11.84 7.17 -18.38
C GLY A 424 10.82 7.03 -17.26
N TRP A 425 11.29 6.80 -16.03
CA TRP A 425 10.42 6.76 -14.85
C TRP A 425 10.03 8.16 -14.41
N GLU A 426 8.84 8.27 -13.85
CA GLU A 426 8.32 9.49 -13.25
C GLU A 426 9.12 9.84 -11.99
N HIS A 427 9.15 11.13 -11.61
CA HIS A 427 10.01 11.65 -10.54
C HIS A 427 9.48 11.42 -9.11
N HIS A 428 8.18 11.13 -8.95
CA HIS A 428 7.59 10.84 -7.65
C HIS A 428 7.66 9.37 -7.29
N TYR A 429 7.91 9.10 -6.02
CA TYR A 429 7.98 7.75 -5.48
C TYR A 429 7.19 7.64 -4.18
N ALA A 430 6.81 6.43 -3.82
CA ALA A 430 6.36 6.09 -2.48
C ALA A 430 7.44 5.27 -1.77
N LEU A 431 7.91 5.80 -0.64
CA LEU A 431 8.79 5.09 0.28
C LEU A 431 7.94 4.39 1.34
N MET A 432 8.27 3.15 1.64
CA MET A 432 7.64 2.36 2.70
C MET A 432 8.72 1.68 3.57
N TYR A 433 8.40 1.32 4.81
CA TYR A 433 9.37 0.72 5.72
C TYR A 433 9.28 -0.82 5.74
N GLY A 434 10.43 -1.45 5.93
CA GLY A 434 10.64 -2.91 5.88
C GLY A 434 10.93 -3.42 4.48
N ASP A 435 11.48 -4.63 4.37
CA ASP A 435 11.63 -5.28 3.07
C ASP A 435 10.27 -5.78 2.60
N ARG A 436 9.74 -5.17 1.53
CA ARG A 436 8.45 -5.49 0.91
C ARG A 436 8.60 -6.02 -0.51
N THR A 437 9.80 -6.41 -0.88
CA THR A 437 10.12 -6.87 -2.23
C THR A 437 9.31 -8.09 -2.64
N GLU A 438 9.15 -9.06 -1.74
CA GLU A 438 8.35 -10.26 -2.02
C GLU A 438 6.88 -9.94 -2.22
N GLU A 439 6.31 -9.08 -1.35
CA GLU A 439 4.91 -8.66 -1.44
C GLU A 439 4.65 -7.84 -2.71
N LEU A 440 5.53 -6.89 -3.06
CA LEU A 440 5.41 -6.10 -4.29
C LEU A 440 5.54 -7.00 -5.54
N THR A 441 6.45 -7.98 -5.52
CA THR A 441 6.59 -8.97 -6.61
C THR A 441 5.32 -9.80 -6.76
N ALA A 442 4.76 -10.28 -5.66
CA ALA A 442 3.52 -11.05 -5.68
C ALA A 442 2.33 -10.20 -6.16
N LEU A 443 2.27 -8.91 -5.76
CA LEU A 443 1.25 -7.98 -6.22
C LEU A 443 1.34 -7.76 -7.74
N CYS A 444 2.54 -7.44 -8.24
CA CYS A 444 2.78 -7.22 -9.67
C CYS A 444 2.38 -8.44 -10.50
N ARG A 445 2.80 -9.63 -10.09
CA ARG A 445 2.45 -10.88 -10.76
C ARG A 445 0.94 -11.11 -10.83
N ASN A 446 0.21 -10.87 -9.73
CA ASN A 446 -1.21 -11.14 -9.65
C ASN A 446 -2.08 -10.06 -10.33
N LEU A 447 -1.56 -8.85 -10.49
CA LEU A 447 -2.24 -7.74 -11.19
C LEU A 447 -1.72 -7.53 -12.63
N ASN A 448 -0.83 -8.40 -13.10
CA ASN A 448 -0.20 -8.30 -14.43
C ASN A 448 0.48 -6.94 -14.66
N ILE A 449 1.24 -6.48 -13.64
CA ILE A 449 2.07 -5.28 -13.69
C ILE A 449 3.49 -5.70 -14.06
N GLU A 450 4.10 -5.04 -15.04
CA GLU A 450 5.49 -5.26 -15.41
C GLU A 450 6.40 -4.73 -14.28
N MET A 451 7.23 -5.62 -13.70
CA MET A 451 8.06 -5.25 -12.56
C MET A 451 9.52 -4.97 -12.98
N HIS A 452 10.01 -3.81 -12.61
CA HIS A 452 11.41 -3.39 -12.70
C HIS A 452 12.01 -3.35 -11.29
N LEU A 453 12.82 -4.35 -10.96
CA LEU A 453 13.46 -4.47 -9.65
C LEU A 453 14.95 -4.11 -9.74
N VAL A 454 15.34 -3.06 -9.03
CA VAL A 454 16.73 -2.60 -8.88
C VAL A 454 17.23 -2.98 -7.48
N ARG A 455 18.04 -4.03 -7.45
CA ARG A 455 18.44 -4.69 -6.19
C ARG A 455 19.94 -4.99 -6.15
#